data_d605c10cd465ba1a742da8e2849a211d
#
_entry.id   d605c10cd465ba1a742da8e2849a211d
#
_cell.length_a   1.000
_cell.length_b   1.000
_cell.length_c   1.000
_cell.angle_alpha   90.00
_cell.angle_beta   90.00
_cell.angle_gamma   90.00
#
_symmetry.space_group_name_H-M   'P 1'
#
loop_
_entity.id
_entity.type
_entity.pdbx_description
1 polymer ?
#
loop_
_entity_poly.entity_id
_entity_poly.type
_entity_poly.pdbx_seq_one_letter_code
_entity_poly.pdbx_strand_id
1 'polypeptide(L)'
;MSDFIARHIGPESAETAEMLRKIGVSSVAELIDKTIPSAIRLGRELTVDAGISEAEYLQKIQAIGALNQVNKSFIGLGYHETLVPSVILRNVLENPGWYTAYTPYQAEIAQGRLEALLNFQTMVIDLTGMEIANASLLDEGTSAAEAMIMFYNSRSREDVKLGKNVFLVHHAIYPQTLDVVKGRAINLGIELREFTSI
;
A
#
# COMPACT_ATOMS: atom_id res chain seq x y z
N MET A 1 -34.07 -5.65 4.33
CA MET A 1 -32.64 -5.91 4.64
C MET A 1 -31.93 -6.19 3.35
N SER A 2 -30.79 -5.59 3.11
CA SER A 2 -30.07 -5.86 1.88
C SER A 2 -29.54 -7.30 1.91
N ASP A 3 -29.68 -7.98 0.79
CA ASP A 3 -29.18 -9.32 0.52
C ASP A 3 -27.66 -9.46 0.80
N PHE A 4 -26.96 -8.31 0.78
CA PHE A 4 -25.54 -8.18 1.05
C PHE A 4 -25.19 -8.57 2.51
N ILE A 5 -25.97 -8.12 3.49
CA ILE A 5 -25.74 -8.42 4.92
C ILE A 5 -25.79 -9.93 5.15
N ALA A 6 -26.82 -10.60 4.64
CA ALA A 6 -27.00 -12.05 4.81
C ALA A 6 -25.86 -12.87 4.19
N ARG A 7 -25.19 -12.34 3.17
CA ARG A 7 -24.06 -13.01 2.48
C ARG A 7 -22.69 -12.73 3.09
N HIS A 8 -22.54 -11.66 3.88
CA HIS A 8 -21.21 -11.16 4.28
C HIS A 8 -21.03 -11.04 5.80
N ILE A 9 -22.10 -10.91 6.57
CA ILE A 9 -22.01 -10.86 8.02
C ILE A 9 -22.27 -12.27 8.59
N GLY A 10 -21.28 -12.74 9.34
CA GLY A 10 -21.13 -14.06 9.89
C GLY A 10 -22.34 -14.62 10.63
N PRO A 11 -22.31 -14.88 11.96
CA PRO A 11 -23.33 -15.70 12.59
C PRO A 11 -24.73 -15.06 12.54
N GLU A 12 -25.73 -15.89 12.29
CA GLU A 12 -27.14 -15.53 12.45
C GLU A 12 -27.52 -15.33 13.93
N SER A 13 -28.72 -14.76 14.17
CA SER A 13 -29.18 -14.47 15.55
C SER A 13 -29.23 -15.70 16.44
N ALA A 14 -29.61 -16.84 15.89
CA ALA A 14 -29.68 -18.11 16.66
C ALA A 14 -28.29 -18.61 17.03
N GLU A 15 -27.36 -18.56 16.09
CA GLU A 15 -25.95 -18.92 16.32
C GLU A 15 -25.27 -17.97 17.31
N THR A 16 -25.54 -16.67 17.18
CA THR A 16 -25.06 -15.65 18.14
C THR A 16 -25.55 -15.94 19.54
N ALA A 17 -26.83 -16.29 19.71
CA ALA A 17 -27.40 -16.65 21.00
C ALA A 17 -26.74 -17.91 21.60
N GLU A 18 -26.45 -18.90 20.76
CA GLU A 18 -25.76 -20.12 21.22
C GLU A 18 -24.31 -19.81 21.63
N MET A 19 -23.58 -19.01 20.86
CA MET A 19 -22.23 -18.57 21.20
C MET A 19 -22.18 -17.82 22.52
N LEU A 20 -23.10 -16.86 22.75
CA LEU A 20 -23.19 -16.10 23.98
C LEU A 20 -23.49 -17.00 25.19
N ARG A 21 -24.39 -17.95 25.02
CA ARG A 21 -24.69 -18.95 26.03
C ARG A 21 -23.47 -19.81 26.37
N LYS A 22 -22.69 -20.20 25.37
CA LYS A 22 -21.45 -20.98 25.54
C LYS A 22 -20.38 -20.20 26.30
N ILE A 23 -20.29 -18.89 26.03
CA ILE A 23 -19.34 -17.97 26.68
C ILE A 23 -19.82 -17.62 28.12
N GLY A 24 -21.12 -17.74 28.40
CA GLY A 24 -21.69 -17.42 29.72
C GLY A 24 -22.03 -15.94 29.85
N VAL A 25 -22.46 -15.28 28.77
CA VAL A 25 -22.97 -13.91 28.78
C VAL A 25 -24.34 -13.85 28.11
N SER A 26 -25.14 -12.82 28.46
CA SER A 26 -26.50 -12.65 27.97
C SER A 26 -26.61 -11.87 26.66
N SER A 27 -25.62 -11.07 26.34
CA SER A 27 -25.62 -10.22 25.14
C SER A 27 -24.21 -9.89 24.65
N VAL A 28 -24.13 -9.46 23.39
CA VAL A 28 -22.88 -8.93 22.82
C VAL A 28 -22.41 -7.69 23.60
N ALA A 29 -23.32 -6.84 24.04
CA ALA A 29 -22.98 -5.66 24.84
C ALA A 29 -22.32 -6.06 26.18
N GLU A 30 -22.86 -7.08 26.89
CA GLU A 30 -22.24 -7.61 28.09
C GLU A 30 -20.85 -8.21 27.82
N LEU A 31 -20.70 -8.90 26.69
CA LEU A 31 -19.40 -9.44 26.27
C LEU A 31 -18.38 -8.32 26.07
N ILE A 32 -18.78 -7.26 25.38
CA ILE A 32 -17.93 -6.07 25.13
C ILE A 32 -17.58 -5.41 26.49
N ASP A 33 -18.54 -5.25 27.38
CA ASP A 33 -18.33 -4.64 28.70
C ASP A 33 -17.33 -5.41 29.57
N LYS A 34 -17.35 -6.73 29.45
CA LYS A 34 -16.44 -7.62 30.18
C LYS A 34 -15.03 -7.71 29.54
N THR A 35 -14.91 -7.43 28.24
CA THR A 35 -13.70 -7.70 27.48
C THR A 35 -12.88 -6.42 27.21
N ILE A 36 -13.56 -5.29 26.97
CA ILE A 36 -12.92 -4.04 26.56
C ILE A 36 -12.93 -3.04 27.71
N PRO A 37 -11.76 -2.58 28.18
CA PRO A 37 -11.69 -1.56 29.23
C PRO A 37 -12.46 -0.30 28.85
N SER A 38 -13.21 0.26 29.79
CA SER A 38 -14.04 1.46 29.57
C SER A 38 -13.22 2.68 29.09
N ALA A 39 -11.94 2.76 29.51
CA ALA A 39 -11.04 3.87 29.15
C ALA A 39 -10.72 3.94 27.65
N ILE A 40 -10.85 2.84 26.91
CA ILE A 40 -10.58 2.81 25.46
C ILE A 40 -11.84 2.69 24.61
N ARG A 41 -13.01 2.73 25.24
CA ARG A 41 -14.30 2.65 24.53
C ARG A 41 -14.72 4.03 24.05
N LEU A 42 -15.26 4.07 22.83
CA LEU A 42 -15.73 5.31 22.24
C LEU A 42 -16.88 5.98 23.04
N GLY A 43 -17.68 5.22 23.80
CA GLY A 43 -18.78 5.71 24.63
C GLY A 43 -19.98 6.30 23.88
N ARG A 44 -19.99 6.21 22.56
CA ARG A 44 -21.07 6.64 21.67
C ARG A 44 -21.17 5.73 20.46
N GLU A 45 -22.31 5.73 19.81
CA GLU A 45 -22.47 5.07 18.51
C GLU A 45 -21.67 5.79 17.43
N LEU A 46 -21.27 5.04 16.41
CA LEU A 46 -20.61 5.61 15.24
C LEU A 46 -21.63 6.43 14.42
N THR A 47 -21.23 7.64 14.02
CA THR A 47 -22.03 8.48 13.12
C THR A 47 -21.73 8.05 11.68
N VAL A 48 -22.41 6.99 11.25
CA VAL A 48 -22.32 6.48 9.87
C VAL A 48 -23.71 6.38 9.29
N ASP A 49 -23.80 6.55 7.97
CA ASP A 49 -25.07 6.40 7.26
C ASP A 49 -25.62 4.98 7.40
N ALA A 50 -26.90 4.82 7.28
CA ALA A 50 -27.54 3.51 7.20
C ALA A 50 -27.06 2.75 5.94
N GLY A 51 -27.05 1.43 6.02
CA GLY A 51 -26.73 0.59 4.87
C GLY A 51 -27.71 0.82 3.73
N ILE A 52 -27.20 0.82 2.51
CA ILE A 52 -27.98 0.96 1.27
C ILE A 52 -27.88 -0.33 0.45
N SER A 53 -28.76 -0.49 -0.54
CA SER A 53 -28.70 -1.63 -1.46
C SER A 53 -27.49 -1.54 -2.40
N GLU A 54 -27.08 -2.66 -3.00
CA GLU A 54 -26.01 -2.70 -4.00
C GLU A 54 -26.31 -1.76 -5.19
N ALA A 55 -27.56 -1.71 -5.64
CA ALA A 55 -27.97 -0.85 -6.74
C ALA A 55 -27.84 0.64 -6.38
N GLU A 56 -28.28 1.03 -5.19
CA GLU A 56 -28.13 2.41 -4.68
C GLU A 56 -26.64 2.77 -4.48
N TYR A 57 -25.85 1.83 -4.00
CA TYR A 57 -24.40 2.01 -3.87
C TYR A 57 -23.74 2.27 -5.22
N LEU A 58 -24.04 1.47 -6.25
CA LEU A 58 -23.49 1.66 -7.60
C LEU A 58 -23.88 3.00 -8.20
N GLN A 59 -25.14 3.43 -8.02
CA GLN A 59 -25.58 4.77 -8.46
C GLN A 59 -24.82 5.88 -7.72
N LYS A 60 -24.66 5.76 -6.40
CA LYS A 60 -23.94 6.74 -5.58
C LYS A 60 -22.47 6.83 -6.01
N ILE A 61 -21.79 5.71 -6.22
CA ILE A 61 -20.38 5.69 -6.66
C ILE A 61 -20.23 6.26 -8.07
N GLN A 62 -21.13 5.93 -8.99
CA GLN A 62 -21.13 6.54 -10.33
C GLN A 62 -21.33 8.05 -10.28
N ALA A 63 -22.25 8.54 -9.43
CA ALA A 63 -22.47 9.97 -9.25
C ALA A 63 -21.22 10.67 -8.69
N ILE A 64 -20.55 10.06 -7.71
CA ILE A 64 -19.28 10.57 -7.17
C ILE A 64 -18.19 10.56 -8.24
N GLY A 65 -18.07 9.46 -8.99
CA GLY A 65 -17.12 9.32 -10.09
C GLY A 65 -17.31 10.40 -11.17
N ALA A 66 -18.57 10.75 -11.48
CA ALA A 66 -18.91 11.77 -12.47
C ALA A 66 -18.51 13.21 -12.06
N LEU A 67 -18.14 13.44 -10.81
CA LEU A 67 -17.59 14.72 -10.36
C LEU A 67 -16.14 14.93 -10.84
N ASN A 68 -15.44 13.89 -11.24
CA ASN A 68 -14.09 14.01 -11.77
C ASN A 68 -14.12 14.57 -13.19
N GLN A 69 -13.20 15.46 -13.46
CA GLN A 69 -12.99 16.02 -14.80
C GLN A 69 -11.70 15.41 -15.39
N VAL A 70 -11.86 14.72 -16.51
CA VAL A 70 -10.71 14.12 -17.24
C VAL A 70 -10.10 15.20 -18.14
N ASN A 71 -9.10 15.89 -17.63
CA ASN A 71 -8.36 16.91 -18.36
C ASN A 71 -7.05 16.35 -18.90
N LYS A 72 -6.50 16.98 -19.95
CA LYS A 72 -5.13 16.68 -20.39
C LYS A 72 -4.15 17.13 -19.31
N SER A 73 -3.25 16.21 -18.90
CA SER A 73 -2.23 16.52 -17.90
C SER A 73 -1.02 17.19 -18.54
N PHE A 74 -0.56 18.30 -17.94
CA PHE A 74 0.66 19.00 -18.29
C PHE A 74 1.55 19.19 -17.06
N ILE A 75 1.40 18.34 -16.05
CA ILE A 75 2.16 18.41 -14.80
C ILE A 75 3.67 18.24 -15.06
N GLY A 76 4.05 17.39 -16.00
CA GLY A 76 5.46 17.03 -16.22
C GLY A 76 6.01 16.21 -15.05
N LEU A 77 7.27 16.46 -14.64
CA LEU A 77 7.92 15.83 -13.48
C LEU A 77 7.96 14.30 -13.52
N GLY A 78 8.00 13.71 -14.73
CA GLY A 78 7.94 12.26 -14.92
C GLY A 78 6.52 11.68 -15.02
N TYR A 79 5.46 12.46 -14.75
CA TYR A 79 4.08 12.04 -14.94
C TYR A 79 3.64 12.21 -16.40
N HIS A 80 3.25 11.13 -17.03
CA HIS A 80 2.73 11.11 -18.40
C HIS A 80 1.68 10.02 -18.54
N GLU A 81 0.81 10.17 -19.52
CA GLU A 81 -0.17 9.16 -19.86
C GLU A 81 0.49 7.93 -20.46
N THR A 82 -0.11 6.76 -20.20
CA THR A 82 0.30 5.48 -20.77
C THR A 82 -0.88 4.85 -21.51
N LEU A 83 -0.57 4.16 -22.59
CA LEU A 83 -1.56 3.39 -23.35
C LEU A 83 -1.52 1.93 -22.90
N VAL A 84 -2.59 1.49 -22.25
CA VAL A 84 -2.74 0.10 -21.86
C VAL A 84 -3.45 -0.67 -22.98
N PRO A 85 -2.81 -1.69 -23.61
CA PRO A 85 -3.49 -2.53 -24.57
C PRO A 85 -4.73 -3.21 -23.96
N SER A 86 -5.83 -3.23 -24.70
CA SER A 86 -7.11 -3.75 -24.19
C SER A 86 -7.03 -5.21 -23.71
N VAL A 87 -6.17 -6.01 -24.34
CA VAL A 87 -5.95 -7.41 -23.91
C VAL A 87 -5.27 -7.48 -22.53
N ILE A 88 -4.36 -6.57 -22.24
CA ILE A 88 -3.70 -6.49 -20.92
C ILE A 88 -4.70 -5.99 -19.88
N LEU A 89 -5.46 -4.95 -20.19
CA LEU A 89 -6.50 -4.43 -19.31
C LEU A 89 -7.45 -5.56 -18.89
N ARG A 90 -8.03 -6.27 -19.86
CA ARG A 90 -9.01 -7.32 -19.59
C ARG A 90 -8.42 -8.56 -18.92
N ASN A 91 -7.29 -9.06 -19.42
CA ASN A 91 -6.78 -10.37 -19.01
C ASN A 91 -5.85 -10.32 -17.79
N VAL A 92 -5.33 -9.16 -17.44
CA VAL A 92 -4.44 -8.97 -16.30
C VAL A 92 -5.07 -8.04 -15.28
N LEU A 93 -5.33 -6.78 -15.63
CA LEU A 93 -5.77 -5.77 -14.66
C LEU A 93 -7.20 -5.99 -14.14
N GLU A 94 -8.09 -6.55 -14.94
CA GLU A 94 -9.47 -6.89 -14.53
C GLU A 94 -9.62 -8.33 -14.03
N ASN A 95 -8.59 -9.16 -14.15
CA ASN A 95 -8.66 -10.55 -13.76
C ASN A 95 -8.38 -10.74 -12.28
N PRO A 96 -9.36 -11.22 -11.48
CA PRO A 96 -9.18 -11.41 -10.03
C PRO A 96 -8.14 -12.47 -9.66
N GLY A 97 -7.69 -13.30 -10.61
CA GLY A 97 -6.54 -14.18 -10.44
C GLY A 97 -5.22 -13.43 -10.29
N TRP A 98 -5.14 -12.22 -10.85
CA TRP A 98 -3.95 -11.37 -10.78
C TRP A 98 -4.07 -10.27 -9.73
N TYR A 99 -5.16 -9.49 -9.73
CA TYR A 99 -5.31 -8.44 -8.73
C TYR A 99 -5.75 -9.01 -7.39
N THR A 100 -5.04 -8.68 -6.33
CA THR A 100 -5.37 -9.06 -4.97
C THR A 100 -4.63 -8.16 -3.97
N ALA A 101 -5.22 -7.95 -2.81
CA ALA A 101 -4.56 -7.30 -1.68
C ALA A 101 -3.55 -8.22 -0.95
N TYR A 102 -3.46 -9.50 -1.34
CA TYR A 102 -2.56 -10.46 -0.70
C TYR A 102 -1.09 -10.16 -1.03
N THR A 103 -0.29 -10.00 -0.01
CA THR A 103 1.17 -9.91 -0.14
C THR A 103 1.77 -11.34 -0.05
N PRO A 104 2.63 -11.76 -0.98
CA PRO A 104 3.10 -13.15 -1.07
C PRO A 104 4.19 -13.48 -0.04
N TYR A 105 3.87 -13.39 1.24
CA TYR A 105 4.81 -13.76 2.31
C TYR A 105 5.07 -15.27 2.40
N GLN A 106 4.07 -16.09 2.05
CA GLN A 106 4.17 -17.54 2.09
C GLN A 106 4.44 -18.07 0.70
N ALA A 107 5.64 -18.60 0.50
CA ALA A 107 6.08 -19.11 -0.80
C ALA A 107 5.20 -20.28 -1.29
N GLU A 108 4.74 -21.12 -0.38
CA GLU A 108 3.98 -22.34 -0.68
C GLU A 108 2.67 -22.05 -1.41
N ILE A 109 1.99 -20.96 -1.05
CA ILE A 109 0.71 -20.58 -1.66
C ILE A 109 0.82 -19.44 -2.67
N ALA A 110 2.02 -18.88 -2.84
CA ALA A 110 2.26 -17.73 -3.71
C ALA A 110 3.26 -18.02 -4.85
N GLN A 111 3.46 -19.27 -5.23
CA GLN A 111 4.50 -19.69 -6.17
C GLN A 111 4.41 -18.94 -7.52
N GLY A 112 3.23 -18.84 -8.12
CA GLY A 112 3.05 -18.13 -9.39
C GLY A 112 3.33 -16.62 -9.29
N ARG A 113 3.03 -16.01 -8.15
CA ARG A 113 3.37 -14.59 -7.90
C ARG A 113 4.86 -14.39 -7.74
N LEU A 114 5.52 -15.27 -7.03
CA LEU A 114 6.98 -15.22 -6.86
C LEU A 114 7.70 -15.45 -8.19
N GLU A 115 7.21 -16.35 -9.04
CA GLU A 115 7.72 -16.52 -10.39
C GLU A 115 7.56 -15.25 -11.23
N ALA A 116 6.39 -14.58 -11.16
CA ALA A 116 6.16 -13.31 -11.84
C ALA A 116 7.11 -12.21 -11.36
N LEU A 117 7.41 -12.13 -10.05
CA LEU A 117 8.37 -11.20 -9.48
C LEU A 117 9.79 -11.48 -9.98
N LEU A 118 10.21 -12.74 -10.07
CA LEU A 118 11.51 -13.13 -10.62
C LEU A 118 11.62 -12.75 -12.11
N ASN A 119 10.58 -12.98 -12.89
CA ASN A 119 10.52 -12.57 -14.30
C ASN A 119 10.65 -11.05 -14.43
N PHE A 120 9.99 -10.28 -13.57
CA PHE A 120 10.12 -8.83 -13.55
C PHE A 120 11.54 -8.38 -13.23
N GLN A 121 12.18 -8.96 -12.20
CA GLN A 121 13.58 -8.67 -11.86
C GLN A 121 14.52 -8.95 -13.04
N THR A 122 14.37 -10.09 -13.70
CA THR A 122 15.15 -10.44 -14.88
C THR A 122 14.97 -9.44 -16.01
N MET A 123 13.74 -9.05 -16.29
CA MET A 123 13.43 -8.04 -17.32
C MET A 123 14.09 -6.69 -17.01
N VAL A 124 14.06 -6.25 -15.75
CA VAL A 124 14.70 -4.99 -15.35
C VAL A 124 16.21 -5.06 -15.50
N ILE A 125 16.83 -6.19 -15.11
CA ILE A 125 18.28 -6.44 -15.30
C ILE A 125 18.63 -6.35 -16.78
N ASP A 126 17.89 -7.02 -17.65
CA ASP A 126 18.14 -7.04 -19.10
C ASP A 126 17.98 -5.65 -19.74
N LEU A 127 16.98 -4.87 -19.30
CA LEU A 127 16.72 -3.52 -19.82
C LEU A 127 17.73 -2.48 -19.34
N THR A 128 18.26 -2.62 -18.13
CA THR A 128 19.14 -1.63 -17.52
C THR A 128 20.62 -1.97 -17.61
N GLY A 129 20.97 -3.23 -17.84
CA GLY A 129 22.34 -3.75 -17.77
C GLY A 129 22.92 -3.78 -16.36
N MET A 130 22.09 -3.65 -15.33
CA MET A 130 22.51 -3.80 -13.94
C MET A 130 22.73 -5.27 -13.60
N GLU A 131 23.63 -5.56 -12.67
CA GLU A 131 23.91 -6.95 -12.26
C GLU A 131 22.79 -7.54 -11.40
N ILE A 132 22.11 -6.71 -10.64
CA ILE A 132 21.03 -7.12 -9.71
C ILE A 132 19.91 -6.08 -9.75
N ALA A 133 18.67 -6.55 -9.70
CA ALA A 133 17.49 -5.75 -9.45
C ALA A 133 16.64 -6.39 -8.35
N ASN A 134 15.94 -5.59 -7.57
CA ASN A 134 14.88 -6.08 -6.70
C ASN A 134 13.55 -6.23 -7.47
N ALA A 135 12.55 -6.83 -6.85
CA ALA A 135 11.27 -7.04 -7.51
C ALA A 135 10.47 -5.77 -7.68
N SER A 136 10.21 -5.05 -6.59
CA SER A 136 9.51 -3.78 -6.62
C SER A 136 9.62 -3.05 -5.28
N LEU A 137 9.46 -1.73 -5.33
CA LEU A 137 9.23 -0.86 -4.20
C LEU A 137 7.95 -0.06 -4.47
N LEU A 138 7.50 0.75 -3.50
CA LEU A 138 6.24 1.48 -3.63
C LEU A 138 6.25 2.43 -4.84
N ASP A 139 7.33 3.20 -4.98
CA ASP A 139 7.54 4.18 -6.05
C ASP A 139 9.04 4.52 -6.21
N GLU A 140 9.38 5.36 -7.19
CA GLU A 140 10.75 5.79 -7.44
C GLU A 140 11.34 6.61 -6.27
N GLY A 141 10.52 7.42 -5.60
CA GLY A 141 10.96 8.20 -4.43
C GLY A 141 11.36 7.29 -3.27
N THR A 142 10.54 6.29 -2.99
CA THR A 142 10.84 5.26 -2.00
C THR A 142 12.08 4.47 -2.39
N SER A 143 12.24 4.11 -3.67
CA SER A 143 13.41 3.37 -4.14
C SER A 143 14.72 4.14 -3.90
N ALA A 144 14.73 5.44 -4.21
CA ALA A 144 15.88 6.30 -3.95
C ALA A 144 16.18 6.44 -2.44
N ALA A 145 15.14 6.59 -1.63
CA ALA A 145 15.29 6.70 -0.17
C ALA A 145 15.77 5.40 0.47
N GLU A 146 15.27 4.24 0.03
CA GLU A 146 15.72 2.93 0.51
C GLU A 146 17.18 2.65 0.09
N ALA A 147 17.58 3.04 -1.12
CA ALA A 147 18.98 2.96 -1.53
C ALA A 147 19.88 3.81 -0.61
N MET A 148 19.48 5.04 -0.29
CA MET A 148 20.20 5.87 0.68
C MET A 148 20.33 5.20 2.03
N ILE A 149 19.25 4.64 2.56
CA ILE A 149 19.22 3.94 3.85
C ILE A 149 20.11 2.70 3.82
N MET A 150 20.07 1.93 2.74
CA MET A 150 20.92 0.77 2.54
C MET A 150 22.40 1.13 2.60
N PHE A 151 22.83 2.16 1.87
CA PHE A 151 24.22 2.63 1.90
C PHE A 151 24.60 3.15 3.28
N TYR A 152 23.73 3.91 3.93
CA TYR A 152 23.97 4.42 5.28
C TYR A 152 24.16 3.30 6.30
N ASN A 153 23.36 2.25 6.23
CA ASN A 153 23.44 1.11 7.15
C ASN A 153 24.61 0.15 6.83
N SER A 154 25.10 0.15 5.58
CA SER A 154 26.21 -0.70 5.13
C SER A 154 27.59 -0.10 5.42
N ARG A 155 27.66 1.09 6.04
CA ARG A 155 28.95 1.72 6.39
C ARG A 155 29.78 0.84 7.30
N SER A 156 31.08 0.82 7.05
CA SER A 156 32.04 0.16 7.92
C SER A 156 32.08 0.82 9.30
N ARG A 157 32.61 0.10 10.30
CA ARG A 157 32.83 0.68 11.64
C ARG A 157 33.75 1.92 11.61
N GLU A 158 34.70 1.95 10.68
CA GLU A 158 35.59 3.09 10.49
C GLU A 158 34.83 4.29 9.89
N ASP A 159 34.01 4.10 8.86
CA ASP A 159 33.20 5.16 8.27
C ASP A 159 32.24 5.79 9.27
N VAL A 160 31.63 4.97 10.13
CA VAL A 160 30.79 5.46 11.24
C VAL A 160 31.58 6.31 12.21
N LYS A 161 32.81 5.88 12.61
CA LYS A 161 33.67 6.67 13.52
C LYS A 161 34.13 7.98 12.89
N LEU A 162 34.31 7.99 11.57
CA LEU A 162 34.70 9.20 10.81
C LEU A 162 33.51 10.12 10.52
N GLY A 163 32.30 9.76 10.94
CA GLY A 163 31.10 10.55 10.72
C GLY A 163 30.68 10.68 9.26
N LYS A 164 31.01 9.69 8.41
CA LYS A 164 30.62 9.71 6.99
C LYS A 164 29.12 9.50 6.87
N ASN A 165 28.35 10.57 6.90
CA ASN A 165 26.89 10.60 6.86
C ASN A 165 26.34 11.47 5.72
N VAL A 166 27.14 11.77 4.72
CA VAL A 166 26.71 12.56 3.55
C VAL A 166 26.24 11.64 2.45
N PHE A 167 25.06 11.93 1.90
CA PHE A 167 24.54 11.32 0.70
C PHE A 167 24.44 12.35 -0.43
N LEU A 168 25.01 12.03 -1.59
CA LEU A 168 25.03 12.92 -2.74
C LEU A 168 23.80 12.69 -3.61
N VAL A 169 23.11 13.75 -3.98
CA VAL A 169 21.92 13.72 -4.84
C VAL A 169 22.15 14.63 -6.05
N HIS A 170 21.90 14.11 -7.24
CA HIS A 170 22.01 14.94 -8.45
C HIS A 170 20.87 15.98 -8.48
N HIS A 171 21.19 17.23 -8.82
CA HIS A 171 20.22 18.33 -8.83
C HIS A 171 19.02 18.12 -9.75
N ALA A 172 19.17 17.30 -10.81
CA ALA A 172 18.10 17.01 -11.77
C ALA A 172 17.15 15.87 -11.33
N ILE A 173 17.26 15.38 -10.08
CA ILE A 173 16.26 14.45 -9.54
C ILE A 173 14.90 15.15 -9.47
N TYR A 174 13.83 14.41 -9.70
CA TYR A 174 12.48 14.99 -9.57
C TYR A 174 12.22 15.51 -8.16
N PRO A 175 11.56 16.68 -8.04
CA PRO A 175 11.31 17.31 -6.72
C PRO A 175 10.61 16.40 -5.73
N GLN A 176 9.60 15.65 -6.17
CA GLN A 176 8.86 14.71 -5.31
C GLN A 176 9.76 13.57 -4.79
N THR A 177 10.68 13.08 -5.61
CA THR A 177 11.68 12.07 -5.20
C THR A 177 12.64 12.66 -4.16
N LEU A 178 13.11 13.89 -4.40
CA LEU A 178 13.96 14.61 -3.46
C LEU A 178 13.28 14.82 -2.11
N ASP A 179 11.99 15.15 -2.09
CA ASP A 179 11.24 15.36 -0.86
C ASP A 179 11.12 14.07 -0.03
N VAL A 180 10.90 12.93 -0.65
CA VAL A 180 10.91 11.63 0.03
C VAL A 180 12.30 11.33 0.62
N VAL A 181 13.36 11.53 -0.14
CA VAL A 181 14.74 11.33 0.32
C VAL A 181 15.06 12.26 1.48
N LYS A 182 14.70 13.56 1.41
CA LYS A 182 14.86 14.53 2.51
C LYS A 182 14.12 14.10 3.77
N GLY A 183 12.85 13.70 3.63
CA GLY A 183 12.04 13.25 4.76
C GLY A 183 12.63 12.06 5.51
N ARG A 184 13.25 11.13 4.80
CA ARG A 184 13.95 9.99 5.41
C ARG A 184 15.30 10.39 6.00
N ALA A 185 16.08 11.22 5.29
CA ALA A 185 17.42 11.63 5.69
C ALA A 185 17.42 12.38 7.04
N ILE A 186 16.50 13.31 7.26
CA ILE A 186 16.40 14.13 8.48
C ILE A 186 16.29 13.26 9.72
N ASN A 187 15.45 12.23 9.68
CA ASN A 187 15.20 11.35 10.83
C ASN A 187 16.38 10.42 11.16
N LEU A 188 17.29 10.21 10.20
CA LEU A 188 18.46 9.35 10.34
C LEU A 188 19.76 10.15 10.55
N GLY A 189 19.70 11.48 10.52
CA GLY A 189 20.87 12.34 10.62
C GLY A 189 21.79 12.25 9.41
N ILE A 190 21.22 11.94 8.22
CA ILE A 190 21.94 11.90 6.96
C ILE A 190 21.94 13.32 6.38
N GLU A 191 23.13 13.84 6.05
CA GLU A 191 23.30 15.11 5.36
C GLU A 191 23.14 14.89 3.85
N LEU A 192 22.23 15.63 3.23
CA LEU A 192 22.08 15.62 1.76
C LEU A 192 22.87 16.75 1.14
N ARG A 193 23.65 16.45 0.12
CA ARG A 193 24.34 17.44 -0.71
C ARG A 193 23.97 17.27 -2.17
N GLU A 194 23.51 18.34 -2.78
CA GLU A 194 23.22 18.36 -4.20
C GLU A 194 24.50 18.59 -5.01
N PHE A 195 24.60 17.95 -6.18
CA PHE A 195 25.69 18.15 -7.11
C PHE A 195 25.16 18.27 -8.54
N THR A 196 25.94 18.92 -9.43
CA THR A 196 25.57 19.19 -10.82
C THR A 196 26.35 18.36 -11.83
N SER A 197 27.55 17.95 -11.48
CA SER A 197 28.45 17.10 -12.30
C SER A 197 29.43 16.38 -11.39
N ILE A 198 29.82 15.19 -11.75
CA ILE A 198 30.91 14.43 -11.13
C ILE A 198 32.18 14.79 -11.85
#